data_cb7545ae4acf7bdf071a2516edd1caf6
#
_entry.id   cb7545ae4acf7bdf071a2516edd1caf6
#
_cell.length_a   1.000
_cell.length_b   1.000
_cell.length_c   1.000
_cell.angle_alpha   90.00
_cell.angle_beta   90.00
_cell.angle_gamma   90.00
#
_symmetry.space_group_name_H-M   'P 1'
#
loop_
_entity.id
_entity.type
_entity.pdbx_description
1 polymer ?
#
loop_
_entity_poly.entity_id
_entity_poly.type
_entity_poly.pdbx_seq_one_letter_code
_entity_poly.pdbx_strand_id
1 'polypeptide(L)'
;ILMGCQEHLQTREKRGVEEFLRPFLQSGKPVLPTDSGRSALVLALRVLSSLGFSGTAWLPAYCCPSLPRVFRNEGMTIRRYGVAPGFRPVFPSPGPKPRDAVLVIHYFGFPNDKAQDWVKSITTANRPYIIEDCAGSSLTAGLGFEGDFALFSFRKFFDIADGGALVSRFPVETRLNPPDPSLASEREEAFRAIRGGMPL
;
A
#
# COMPACT_ATOMS: atom_id res chain seq x y z
N ILE A 1 6.99 12.14 -14.15
CA ILE A 1 5.79 11.43 -13.64
C ILE A 1 5.50 11.79 -12.16
N LEU A 2 6.38 12.48 -11.46
CA LEU A 2 6.18 12.95 -10.08
C LEU A 2 5.74 14.42 -10.01
N MET A 3 5.12 14.97 -11.04
CA MET A 3 4.92 16.42 -11.17
C MET A 3 3.91 17.06 -10.21
N GLY A 4 3.05 16.32 -9.53
CA GLY A 4 2.01 16.90 -8.67
C GLY A 4 2.31 16.94 -7.17
N CYS A 5 3.23 16.13 -6.66
CA CYS A 5 3.68 16.17 -5.24
C CYS A 5 5.06 16.85 -5.08
N GLN A 6 5.64 17.38 -6.16
CA GLN A 6 7.05 17.73 -6.22
C GLN A 6 7.39 19.14 -5.72
N GLU A 7 6.46 20.06 -5.68
CA GLU A 7 6.77 21.46 -5.37
C GLU A 7 6.98 21.73 -3.88
N HIS A 8 6.56 20.82 -3.00
CA HIS A 8 6.60 21.04 -1.55
C HIS A 8 7.53 20.12 -0.76
N LEU A 9 8.16 19.12 -1.42
CA LEU A 9 9.17 18.28 -0.76
C LEU A 9 10.49 19.02 -0.63
N GLN A 10 11.04 19.07 0.57
CA GLN A 10 12.42 19.53 0.74
C GLN A 10 13.36 18.64 -0.08
N THR A 11 14.45 19.17 -0.60
CA THR A 11 15.35 18.49 -1.54
C THR A 11 15.88 17.16 -0.99
N ARG A 12 16.03 17.05 0.33
CA ARG A 12 16.52 15.84 1.02
C ARG A 12 15.47 14.73 1.02
N GLU A 13 14.24 15.05 1.38
CA GLU A 13 13.12 14.08 1.42
C GLU A 13 12.77 13.59 0.03
N LYS A 14 12.80 14.49 -0.96
CA LYS A 14 12.58 14.12 -2.36
C LYS A 14 13.58 13.07 -2.84
N ARG A 15 14.88 13.28 -2.56
CA ARG A 15 15.93 12.30 -2.90
C ARG A 15 15.70 10.96 -2.19
N GLY A 16 15.31 10.97 -0.93
CA GLY A 16 15.03 9.77 -0.15
C GLY A 16 13.87 8.95 -0.75
N VAL A 17 12.78 9.60 -1.16
CA VAL A 17 11.65 8.93 -1.82
C VAL A 17 12.05 8.40 -3.20
N GLU A 18 12.78 9.16 -4.00
CA GLU A 18 13.26 8.74 -5.33
C GLU A 18 14.22 7.54 -5.22
N GLU A 19 15.14 7.56 -4.28
CA GLU A 19 16.07 6.48 -4.02
C GLU A 19 15.34 5.21 -3.57
N PHE A 20 14.36 5.36 -2.68
CA PHE A 20 13.51 4.27 -2.24
C PHE A 20 12.73 3.64 -3.41
N LEU A 21 12.18 4.42 -4.33
CA LEU A 21 11.38 3.92 -5.45
C LEU A 21 12.22 3.35 -6.59
N ARG A 22 13.52 3.65 -6.63
CA ARG A 22 14.42 3.25 -7.72
C ARG A 22 14.40 1.76 -8.06
N PRO A 23 14.45 0.81 -7.09
CA PRO A 23 14.41 -0.63 -7.40
C PRO A 23 13.14 -1.06 -8.13
N PHE A 24 11.99 -0.45 -7.78
CA PHE A 24 10.72 -0.75 -8.46
C PHE A 24 10.68 -0.19 -9.88
N LEU A 25 11.17 1.04 -10.06
CA LEU A 25 11.29 1.66 -11.39
C LEU A 25 12.23 0.85 -12.29
N GLN A 26 13.35 0.38 -11.75
CA GLN A 26 14.31 -0.47 -12.48
C GLN A 26 13.74 -1.85 -12.81
N SER A 27 12.80 -2.37 -12.00
CA SER A 27 12.13 -3.64 -12.28
C SER A 27 11.07 -3.56 -13.40
N GLY A 28 10.80 -2.37 -13.92
CA GLY A 28 9.77 -2.13 -14.93
C GLY A 28 8.34 -2.19 -14.40
N LYS A 29 8.14 -2.32 -13.09
CA LYS A 29 6.80 -2.28 -12.49
C LYS A 29 6.25 -0.85 -12.53
N PRO A 30 4.97 -0.65 -12.90
CA PRO A 30 4.29 0.62 -12.75
C PRO A 30 4.36 1.13 -11.30
N VAL A 31 4.83 2.35 -11.11
CA VAL A 31 4.88 3.05 -9.82
C VAL A 31 4.04 4.31 -9.93
N LEU A 32 2.98 4.39 -9.12
CA LEU A 32 2.07 5.52 -9.12
C LEU A 32 2.18 6.26 -7.78
N PRO A 33 2.61 7.52 -7.79
CA PRO A 33 2.57 8.34 -6.59
C PRO A 33 1.13 8.62 -6.18
N THR A 34 0.92 8.67 -4.87
CA THR A 34 -0.37 8.97 -4.23
C THR A 34 -0.16 9.90 -3.04
N ASP A 35 -1.22 10.52 -2.56
CA ASP A 35 -1.17 11.34 -1.34
C ASP A 35 -1.02 10.50 -0.07
N SER A 36 -1.35 9.22 -0.12
CA SER A 36 -1.28 8.35 1.05
C SER A 36 -1.30 6.86 0.68
N GLY A 37 -0.88 5.99 1.59
CA GLY A 37 -1.04 4.55 1.43
C GLY A 37 -2.52 4.11 1.30
N ARG A 38 -3.49 4.90 1.82
CA ARG A 38 -4.92 4.62 1.62
C ARG A 38 -5.35 4.88 0.19
N SER A 39 -4.88 5.95 -0.41
CA SER A 39 -5.14 6.24 -1.83
C SER A 39 -4.47 5.22 -2.74
N ALA A 40 -3.27 4.76 -2.38
CA ALA A 40 -2.63 3.64 -3.06
C ALA A 40 -3.50 2.36 -3.00
N LEU A 41 -4.11 2.07 -1.83
CA LEU A 41 -5.04 0.94 -1.69
C LEU A 41 -6.29 1.12 -2.57
N VAL A 42 -6.90 2.31 -2.57
CA VAL A 42 -8.06 2.60 -3.45
C VAL A 42 -7.71 2.31 -4.91
N LEU A 43 -6.56 2.78 -5.38
CA LEU A 43 -6.10 2.51 -6.75
C LEU A 43 -5.92 1.02 -7.01
N ALA A 44 -5.27 0.29 -6.10
CA ALA A 44 -5.10 -1.16 -6.23
C ALA A 44 -6.45 -1.88 -6.36
N LEU A 45 -7.45 -1.51 -5.55
CA LEU A 45 -8.79 -2.11 -5.58
C LEU A 45 -9.54 -1.80 -6.89
N ARG A 46 -9.38 -0.59 -7.44
CA ARG A 46 -9.96 -0.22 -8.74
C ARG A 46 -9.32 -0.99 -9.89
N VAL A 47 -7.99 -1.18 -9.86
CA VAL A 47 -7.31 -2.05 -10.83
C VAL A 47 -7.81 -3.49 -10.71
N LEU A 48 -7.93 -4.02 -9.49
CA LEU A 48 -8.48 -5.36 -9.25
C LEU A 48 -9.87 -5.53 -9.86
N SER A 49 -10.73 -4.54 -9.70
CA SER A 49 -12.10 -4.57 -10.27
C SER A 49 -12.09 -4.74 -11.78
N SER A 50 -11.11 -4.16 -12.49
CA SER A 50 -10.96 -4.32 -13.96
C SER A 50 -10.38 -5.68 -14.36
N LEU A 51 -9.72 -6.39 -13.43
CA LEU A 51 -9.11 -7.71 -13.67
C LEU A 51 -10.06 -8.90 -13.42
N GLY A 52 -11.33 -8.63 -13.17
CA GLY A 52 -12.32 -9.67 -12.91
C GLY A 52 -12.17 -10.28 -11.50
N PHE A 53 -11.83 -9.48 -10.53
CA PHE A 53 -11.83 -9.80 -9.11
C PHE A 53 -13.19 -10.32 -8.63
N SER A 54 -13.21 -11.27 -7.68
CA SER A 54 -14.44 -11.92 -7.17
C SER A 54 -15.31 -11.03 -6.27
N GLY A 55 -14.77 -9.87 -5.85
CA GLY A 55 -15.40 -9.01 -4.86
C GLY A 55 -15.11 -9.40 -3.40
N THR A 56 -14.38 -10.49 -3.14
CA THR A 56 -14.04 -10.95 -1.78
C THR A 56 -12.59 -10.61 -1.43
N ALA A 57 -12.40 -9.89 -0.34
CA ALA A 57 -11.09 -9.52 0.19
C ALA A 57 -10.85 -10.14 1.58
N TRP A 58 -9.70 -10.74 1.77
CA TRP A 58 -9.25 -11.32 3.02
C TRP A 58 -8.27 -10.39 3.72
N LEU A 59 -8.63 -9.95 4.91
CA LEU A 59 -7.83 -9.04 5.72
C LEU A 59 -7.39 -9.72 7.01
N PRO A 60 -6.17 -9.44 7.51
CA PRO A 60 -5.76 -9.96 8.80
C PRO A 60 -6.68 -9.42 9.92
N ALA A 61 -6.93 -10.21 10.94
CA ALA A 61 -7.68 -9.79 12.12
C ALA A 61 -7.00 -8.60 12.80
N TYR A 62 -5.68 -8.60 12.85
CA TYR A 62 -4.86 -7.51 13.37
C TYR A 62 -4.48 -6.55 12.22
N CYS A 63 -5.21 -5.48 12.07
CA CYS A 63 -4.91 -4.42 11.08
C CYS A 63 -5.49 -3.07 11.51
N CYS A 64 -4.96 -2.00 10.92
CA CYS A 64 -5.49 -0.66 11.13
C CYS A 64 -6.98 -0.58 10.75
N PRO A 65 -7.85 -0.01 11.61
CA PRO A 65 -9.30 0.10 11.33
C PRO A 65 -9.64 0.87 10.05
N SER A 66 -8.73 1.71 9.56
CA SER A 66 -8.93 2.43 8.30
C SER A 66 -8.93 1.52 7.07
N LEU A 67 -8.19 0.40 7.10
CA LEU A 67 -8.11 -0.52 5.96
C LEU A 67 -9.46 -1.16 5.62
N PRO A 68 -10.17 -1.82 6.56
CA PRO A 68 -11.49 -2.36 6.27
C PRO A 68 -12.48 -1.32 5.75
N ARG A 69 -12.35 -0.06 6.20
CA ARG A 69 -13.22 1.03 5.70
C ARG A 69 -13.00 1.27 4.21
N VAL A 70 -11.74 1.31 3.75
CA VAL A 70 -11.43 1.47 2.34
C VAL A 70 -12.03 0.34 1.51
N PHE A 71 -11.84 -0.92 1.92
CA PHE A 71 -12.40 -2.07 1.20
C PHE A 71 -13.93 -2.01 1.10
N ARG A 72 -14.63 -1.63 2.20
CA ARG A 72 -16.09 -1.49 2.16
C ARG A 72 -16.55 -0.36 1.25
N ASN A 73 -15.86 0.77 1.28
CA ASN A 73 -16.20 1.93 0.44
C ASN A 73 -16.05 1.62 -1.06
N GLU A 74 -15.13 0.72 -1.41
CA GLU A 74 -14.96 0.22 -2.78
C GLU A 74 -15.87 -1.01 -3.07
N GLY A 75 -16.88 -1.27 -2.23
CA GLY A 75 -17.90 -2.31 -2.46
C GLY A 75 -17.44 -3.75 -2.22
N MET A 76 -16.32 -3.96 -1.53
CA MET A 76 -15.74 -5.29 -1.33
C MET A 76 -16.38 -6.03 -0.14
N THR A 77 -16.60 -7.33 -0.31
CA THR A 77 -16.92 -8.22 0.80
C THR A 77 -15.67 -8.59 1.56
N ILE A 78 -15.68 -8.36 2.89
CA ILE A 78 -14.50 -8.61 3.73
C ILE A 78 -14.65 -9.92 4.48
N ARG A 79 -13.65 -10.78 4.37
CA ARG A 79 -13.40 -11.93 5.24
C ARG A 79 -12.16 -11.66 6.09
N ARG A 80 -12.10 -12.29 7.27
CA ARG A 80 -10.97 -12.15 8.17
C ARG A 80 -10.18 -13.45 8.25
N TYR A 81 -8.87 -13.32 8.34
CA TYR A 81 -7.99 -14.42 8.69
C TYR A 81 -7.25 -14.11 10.00
N GLY A 82 -6.93 -15.15 10.76
CA GLY A 82 -6.18 -15.04 12.01
C GLY A 82 -4.71 -14.71 11.76
N VAL A 83 -4.08 -14.14 12.78
CA VAL A 83 -2.64 -13.84 12.79
C VAL A 83 -2.03 -14.56 13.99
N ALA A 84 -1.25 -15.60 13.74
CA ALA A 84 -0.54 -16.37 14.76
C ALA A 84 0.80 -15.72 15.11
N PRO A 85 1.51 -16.20 16.16
CA PRO A 85 2.83 -15.71 16.49
C PRO A 85 3.78 -15.69 15.29
N GLY A 86 4.63 -14.66 15.21
CA GLY A 86 5.46 -14.37 14.03
C GLY A 86 4.66 -13.83 12.85
N PHE A 87 3.46 -13.32 13.09
CA PHE A 87 2.55 -12.75 12.09
C PHE A 87 2.13 -13.72 10.97
N ARG A 88 2.19 -15.02 11.24
CA ARG A 88 1.81 -16.07 10.30
C ARG A 88 0.31 -16.01 9.99
N PRO A 89 -0.10 -15.97 8.71
CA PRO A 89 -1.50 -16.04 8.32
C PRO A 89 -2.13 -17.38 8.72
N VAL A 90 -3.34 -17.33 9.26
CA VAL A 90 -4.16 -18.52 9.59
C VAL A 90 -5.53 -18.33 8.97
N PHE A 91 -5.75 -18.98 7.84
CA PHE A 91 -7.01 -18.90 7.13
C PHE A 91 -8.00 -19.94 7.66
N PRO A 92 -9.30 -19.57 7.78
CA PRO A 92 -10.35 -20.57 8.01
C PRO A 92 -10.51 -21.47 6.78
N SER A 93 -11.13 -22.62 6.95
CA SER A 93 -11.51 -23.48 5.82
C SER A 93 -12.95 -23.18 5.40
N PRO A 94 -13.23 -22.96 4.10
CA PRO A 94 -12.27 -22.81 3.02
C PRO A 94 -11.56 -21.46 3.08
N GLY A 95 -10.27 -21.46 2.71
CA GLY A 95 -9.44 -20.27 2.61
C GLY A 95 -9.69 -19.42 1.35
N PRO A 96 -8.77 -18.48 1.04
CA PRO A 96 -8.85 -17.66 -0.16
C PRO A 96 -8.89 -18.51 -1.44
N LYS A 97 -9.74 -18.10 -2.37
CA LYS A 97 -9.92 -18.73 -3.67
C LYS A 97 -9.19 -17.95 -4.76
N PRO A 98 -8.96 -18.54 -5.94
CA PRO A 98 -8.55 -17.77 -7.10
C PRO A 98 -9.48 -16.59 -7.33
N ARG A 99 -8.92 -15.42 -7.70
CA ARG A 99 -9.65 -14.16 -7.90
C ARG A 99 -10.18 -13.49 -6.62
N ASP A 100 -9.99 -14.05 -5.42
CA ASP A 100 -10.09 -13.28 -4.18
C ASP A 100 -8.87 -12.35 -4.05
N ALA A 101 -8.93 -11.35 -3.19
CA ALA A 101 -7.79 -10.56 -2.80
C ALA A 101 -7.36 -10.89 -1.36
N VAL A 102 -6.06 -10.90 -1.10
CA VAL A 102 -5.51 -11.08 0.24
C VAL A 102 -4.59 -9.91 0.56
N LEU A 103 -4.91 -9.20 1.63
CA LEU A 103 -4.04 -8.16 2.16
C LEU A 103 -3.04 -8.78 3.13
N VAL A 104 -1.77 -8.68 2.82
CA VAL A 104 -0.64 -9.06 3.68
C VAL A 104 -0.01 -7.80 4.24
N ILE A 105 0.24 -7.75 5.55
CA ILE A 105 0.84 -6.59 6.22
C ILE A 105 2.25 -6.93 6.69
N HIS A 106 3.20 -6.08 6.36
CA HIS A 106 4.54 -6.06 6.95
C HIS A 106 4.52 -5.19 8.19
N TYR A 107 4.60 -5.84 9.37
CA TYR A 107 4.38 -5.17 10.65
C TYR A 107 5.66 -4.54 11.20
N PHE A 108 5.51 -3.34 11.76
CA PHE A 108 6.52 -2.69 12.63
C PHE A 108 7.93 -2.54 12.02
N GLY A 109 8.02 -2.41 10.73
CA GLY A 109 9.31 -2.28 10.05
C GLY A 109 9.97 -3.59 9.64
N PHE A 110 9.30 -4.74 9.85
CA PHE A 110 9.86 -6.06 9.55
C PHE A 110 9.15 -6.73 8.37
N PRO A 111 9.88 -7.51 7.56
CA PRO A 111 9.27 -8.42 6.62
C PRO A 111 8.33 -9.39 7.33
N ASN A 112 7.18 -9.66 6.74
CA ASN A 112 6.35 -10.76 7.18
C ASN A 112 6.74 -12.04 6.41
N ASP A 113 7.87 -12.62 6.79
CA ASP A 113 8.44 -13.79 6.10
C ASP A 113 7.45 -14.94 6.03
N LYS A 114 6.67 -15.17 7.09
CA LYS A 114 5.67 -16.24 7.12
C LYS A 114 4.52 -16.02 6.12
N ALA A 115 4.17 -14.78 5.87
CA ALA A 115 3.19 -14.47 4.84
C ALA A 115 3.82 -14.56 3.44
N GLN A 116 5.07 -14.14 3.27
CA GLN A 116 5.79 -14.30 2.01
C GLN A 116 6.01 -15.78 1.65
N ASP A 117 6.39 -16.62 2.63
CA ASP A 117 6.50 -18.07 2.46
C ASP A 117 5.17 -18.67 2.00
N TRP A 118 4.05 -18.24 2.63
CA TRP A 118 2.72 -18.64 2.23
C TRP A 118 2.41 -18.22 0.78
N VAL A 119 2.67 -16.98 0.40
CA VAL A 119 2.47 -16.48 -0.97
C VAL A 119 3.25 -17.33 -1.98
N LYS A 120 4.51 -17.63 -1.70
CA LYS A 120 5.38 -18.46 -2.56
C LYS A 120 4.91 -19.91 -2.66
N SER A 121 4.24 -20.42 -1.64
CA SER A 121 3.73 -21.81 -1.62
C SER A 121 2.47 -22.01 -2.49
N ILE A 122 1.79 -20.94 -2.89
CA ILE A 122 0.55 -21.04 -3.67
C ILE A 122 0.88 -21.25 -5.14
N THR A 123 0.30 -22.28 -5.74
CA THR A 123 0.42 -22.51 -7.19
C THR A 123 -0.25 -21.38 -7.98
N THR A 124 0.30 -21.05 -9.13
CA THR A 124 -0.20 -19.95 -9.98
C THR A 124 -1.69 -20.09 -10.31
N ALA A 125 -2.16 -21.34 -10.56
CA ALA A 125 -3.56 -21.62 -10.90
C ALA A 125 -4.56 -21.30 -9.76
N ASN A 126 -4.11 -21.41 -8.50
CA ASN A 126 -4.93 -21.20 -7.32
C ASN A 126 -4.64 -19.91 -6.57
N ARG A 127 -3.75 -19.07 -7.12
CA ARG A 127 -3.27 -17.88 -6.44
C ARG A 127 -4.33 -16.78 -6.42
N PRO A 128 -4.71 -16.27 -5.23
CA PRO A 128 -5.49 -15.05 -5.12
C PRO A 128 -4.60 -13.84 -5.51
N TYR A 129 -5.23 -12.70 -5.71
CA TYR A 129 -4.49 -11.43 -5.81
C TYR A 129 -3.89 -11.05 -4.46
N ILE A 130 -2.62 -10.69 -4.44
CA ILE A 130 -1.89 -10.34 -3.22
C ILE A 130 -1.63 -8.83 -3.19
N ILE A 131 -2.06 -8.19 -2.10
CA ILE A 131 -1.78 -6.79 -1.80
C ILE A 131 -0.84 -6.76 -0.60
N GLU A 132 0.38 -6.27 -0.79
CA GLU A 132 1.35 -6.06 0.29
C GLU A 132 1.17 -4.66 0.89
N ASP A 133 0.78 -4.57 2.15
CA ASP A 133 0.80 -3.31 2.91
C ASP A 133 2.18 -3.11 3.54
N CYS A 134 2.99 -2.31 2.87
CA CYS A 134 4.31 -1.90 3.31
C CYS A 134 4.29 -0.52 4.01
N ALA A 135 3.11 0.04 4.30
CA ALA A 135 2.99 1.39 4.87
C ALA A 135 3.65 1.55 6.24
N GLY A 136 3.81 0.48 7.00
CA GLY A 136 4.54 0.46 8.28
C GLY A 136 6.01 0.04 8.17
N SER A 137 6.49 -0.28 6.97
CA SER A 137 7.80 -0.86 6.69
C SER A 137 8.43 -0.30 5.41
N SER A 138 8.07 0.94 5.04
CA SER A 138 8.45 1.52 3.74
C SER A 138 9.96 1.63 3.53
N LEU A 139 10.76 1.71 4.59
CA LEU A 139 12.23 1.77 4.47
C LEU A 139 12.92 0.40 4.56
N THR A 140 12.15 -0.68 4.69
CA THR A 140 12.70 -2.02 4.77
C THR A 140 12.99 -2.55 3.36
N ALA A 141 14.23 -2.93 3.11
CA ALA A 141 14.63 -3.45 1.81
C ALA A 141 13.95 -4.79 1.49
N GLY A 142 13.70 -5.05 0.20
CA GLY A 142 13.16 -6.32 -0.29
C GLY A 142 11.65 -6.52 -0.13
N LEU A 143 10.90 -5.50 0.32
CA LEU A 143 9.45 -5.55 0.43
C LEU A 143 8.75 -5.04 -0.84
N GLY A 144 7.52 -5.53 -1.09
CA GLY A 144 6.68 -5.07 -2.19
C GLY A 144 6.99 -5.71 -3.55
N PHE A 145 7.72 -6.82 -3.58
CA PHE A 145 8.09 -7.52 -4.81
C PHE A 145 7.32 -8.82 -5.04
N GLU A 146 6.80 -9.45 -4.00
CA GLU A 146 6.12 -10.75 -4.07
C GLU A 146 4.63 -10.61 -4.42
N GLY A 147 4.00 -9.50 -4.04
CA GLY A 147 2.60 -9.23 -4.31
C GLY A 147 2.32 -8.75 -5.74
N ASP A 148 1.04 -8.69 -6.04
CA ASP A 148 0.53 -8.09 -7.26
C ASP A 148 0.48 -6.57 -7.13
N PHE A 149 0.31 -6.09 -5.91
CA PHE A 149 0.33 -4.68 -5.52
C PHE A 149 1.14 -4.50 -4.25
N ALA A 150 1.87 -3.40 -4.14
CA ALA A 150 2.50 -2.96 -2.91
C ALA A 150 2.14 -1.50 -2.60
N LEU A 151 1.79 -1.26 -1.33
CA LEU A 151 1.31 0.02 -0.83
C LEU A 151 2.36 0.65 0.08
N PHE A 152 2.73 1.89 -0.18
CA PHE A 152 3.69 2.64 0.61
C PHE A 152 3.08 3.92 1.17
N SER A 153 3.56 4.34 2.36
CA SER A 153 3.13 5.59 3.02
C SER A 153 4.36 6.35 3.52
N PHE A 154 4.80 7.33 2.78
CA PHE A 154 6.06 8.03 3.02
C PHE A 154 6.02 8.95 4.23
N ARG A 155 4.86 9.59 4.52
CA ARG A 155 4.70 10.46 5.68
C ARG A 155 4.97 9.81 7.04
N LYS A 156 5.09 8.49 7.10
CA LYS A 156 5.44 7.75 8.32
C LYS A 156 6.96 7.72 8.57
N PHE A 157 7.75 8.00 7.55
CA PHE A 157 9.20 7.83 7.56
C PHE A 157 9.95 9.09 7.13
N PHE A 158 9.29 9.95 6.36
CA PHE A 158 9.84 11.21 5.90
C PHE A 158 9.06 12.36 6.52
N ASP A 159 9.73 13.49 6.69
CA ASP A 159 9.16 14.72 7.25
C ASP A 159 8.34 15.48 6.19
N ILE A 160 7.21 14.90 5.81
CA ILE A 160 6.30 15.40 4.77
C ILE A 160 4.85 15.29 5.24
N ALA A 161 4.02 16.24 4.80
CA ALA A 161 2.62 16.34 5.18
C ALA A 161 1.80 15.15 4.67
N ASP A 162 2.07 14.68 3.45
CA ASP A 162 1.43 13.54 2.81
C ASP A 162 2.43 12.79 1.91
N GLY A 163 1.97 11.76 1.25
CA GLY A 163 2.76 10.99 0.30
C GLY A 163 2.66 9.49 0.51
N GLY A 164 2.59 8.81 -0.60
CA GLY A 164 2.58 7.36 -0.70
C GLY A 164 2.85 6.91 -2.13
N ALA A 165 2.84 5.62 -2.37
CA ALA A 165 2.92 5.05 -3.70
C ALA A 165 2.18 3.72 -3.78
N LEU A 166 1.65 3.44 -4.97
CA LEU A 166 1.26 2.12 -5.42
C LEU A 166 2.32 1.59 -6.37
N VAL A 167 2.87 0.43 -6.07
CA VAL A 167 3.61 -0.38 -7.04
C VAL A 167 2.69 -1.50 -7.51
N SER A 168 2.56 -1.68 -8.83
CA SER A 168 1.63 -2.63 -9.43
C SER A 168 2.35 -3.60 -10.34
N ARG A 169 1.87 -4.86 -10.40
CA ARG A 169 2.26 -5.83 -11.41
C ARG A 169 1.52 -5.60 -12.73
N PHE A 170 0.35 -4.96 -12.65
CA PHE A 170 -0.52 -4.74 -13.79
C PHE A 170 -0.42 -3.31 -14.30
N PRO A 171 -0.67 -3.06 -15.57
CA PRO A 171 -0.85 -1.70 -16.07
C PRO A 171 -1.95 -0.99 -15.29
N VAL A 172 -1.77 0.29 -15.03
CA VAL A 172 -2.75 1.12 -14.33
C VAL A 172 -3.24 2.19 -15.29
N GLU A 173 -4.36 1.93 -15.92
CA GLU A 173 -4.99 2.85 -16.88
C GLU A 173 -5.90 3.88 -16.20
N THR A 174 -5.90 3.91 -14.87
CA THR A 174 -6.77 4.80 -14.10
C THR A 174 -6.31 6.24 -14.28
N ARG A 175 -7.19 7.10 -14.79
CA ARG A 175 -6.98 8.55 -14.76
C ARG A 175 -6.97 8.98 -13.30
N LEU A 176 -5.79 9.33 -12.80
CA LEU A 176 -5.68 9.99 -11.51
C LEU A 176 -6.24 11.41 -11.67
N ASN A 177 -7.09 11.83 -10.77
CA ASN A 177 -7.42 13.25 -10.70
C ASN A 177 -6.12 14.02 -10.45
N PRO A 178 -5.94 15.17 -11.10
CA PRO A 178 -4.80 16.02 -10.77
C PRO A 178 -4.85 16.33 -9.26
N PRO A 179 -3.70 16.49 -8.60
CA PRO A 179 -3.67 16.91 -7.22
C PRO A 179 -4.43 18.24 -7.08
N ASP A 180 -5.23 18.34 -6.03
CA ASP A 180 -5.88 19.59 -5.66
C ASP A 180 -4.85 20.47 -4.92
N PRO A 181 -4.39 21.59 -5.50
CA PRO A 181 -3.37 22.42 -4.88
C PRO A 181 -3.83 23.04 -3.55
N SER A 182 -5.13 23.33 -3.40
CA SER A 182 -5.68 23.91 -2.16
C SER A 182 -5.58 22.90 -1.03
N LEU A 183 -5.96 21.65 -1.28
CA LEU A 183 -5.88 20.58 -0.29
C LEU A 183 -4.44 20.24 0.10
N ALA A 184 -3.51 20.32 -0.85
CA ALA A 184 -2.09 20.14 -0.57
C ALA A 184 -1.55 21.25 0.36
N SER A 185 -1.91 22.51 0.09
CA SER A 185 -1.53 23.64 0.94
C SER A 185 -2.11 23.55 2.35
N GLU A 186 -3.40 23.21 2.48
CA GLU A 186 -4.05 23.02 3.78
C GLU A 186 -3.36 21.92 4.62
N ARG A 187 -3.00 20.82 3.99
CA ARG A 187 -2.27 19.73 4.66
C ARG A 187 -0.89 20.15 5.12
N GLU A 188 -0.17 20.90 4.29
CA GLU A 188 1.15 21.41 4.63
C GLU A 188 1.09 22.41 5.78
N GLU A 189 0.11 23.33 5.77
CA GLU A 189 -0.10 24.29 6.87
C GLU A 189 -0.46 23.55 8.18
N ALA A 190 -1.38 22.60 8.13
CA ALA A 190 -1.73 21.79 9.29
C ALA A 190 -0.54 21.01 9.84
N PHE A 191 0.28 20.47 8.97
CA PHE A 191 1.50 19.74 9.34
C PHE A 191 2.52 20.66 10.03
N ARG A 192 2.77 21.86 9.49
CA ARG A 192 3.65 22.86 10.07
C ARG A 192 3.14 23.36 11.42
N ALA A 193 1.82 23.58 11.55
CA ALA A 193 1.22 24.01 12.80
C ALA A 193 1.38 22.96 13.92
N ILE A 194 1.22 21.67 13.60
CA ILE A 194 1.42 20.58 14.55
C ILE A 194 2.89 20.54 14.99
N ARG A 195 3.83 20.68 14.05
CA ARG A 195 5.27 20.65 14.36
C ARG A 195 5.76 21.89 15.08
N GLY A 196 5.28 23.07 14.73
CA GLY A 196 5.62 24.33 15.40
C GLY A 196 5.18 24.39 16.85
N GLY A 197 4.22 23.54 17.25
CA GLY A 197 3.76 23.41 18.64
C GLY A 197 4.42 22.27 19.43
N MET A 198 5.26 21.43 18.81
CA MET A 198 6.01 20.40 19.52
C MET A 198 7.39 20.90 19.91
N PRO A 199 7.76 20.95 21.22
CA PRO A 199 9.14 21.12 21.62
C PRO A 199 9.95 19.93 21.08
N LEU A 200 11.10 20.19 20.50
CA LEU A 200 12.11 19.20 20.09
C LEU A 200 12.69 18.49 21.31
#